data_875a053a739a391ba9f18d5bf87cad03
#
_entry.id   875a053a739a391ba9f18d5bf87cad03
#
_cell.length_a   1.000
_cell.length_b   1.000
_cell.length_c   1.000
_cell.angle_alpha   90.00
_cell.angle_beta   90.00
_cell.angle_gamma   90.00
#
_symmetry.space_group_name_H-M   'P 1'
#
loop_
_entity.id
_entity.type
_entity.pdbx_description
1 polymer ?
#
loop_
_entity_poly.entity_id
_entity_poly.type
_entity_poly.pdbx_seq_one_letter_code
_entity_poly.pdbx_strand_id
1 'polypeptide(L)'
;MLIHGSWHNAWNWHKVVPLIEAAGHRVICIDLPGMGRDKTPVKEVTLQKSVAKITEVIDQQPGKLILVGHSKNGIMVSQAAEYRPDKMEALVYLAAYLVPDGKTQREYAVQDTGGVLKPYVIFDESTQSTTLDPVIYKEGLYADCEDDIVEMAKLLLSSEPVNTGTTRLELTDENFGRIPRYYIECLEDRAVTPYKQQKMYMELPCQKVYQLKSSHSPFFSRPEE
;
A
#
# COMPACT_ATOMS: atom_id res chain seq x y z
N MET A 1 -8.27 1.91 9.28
CA MET A 1 -7.22 0.85 9.30
C MET A 1 -6.21 1.18 8.22
N LEU A 2 -4.90 1.12 8.51
CA LEU A 2 -3.82 1.53 7.61
C LEU A 2 -2.97 0.31 7.21
N ILE A 3 -2.81 0.10 5.90
CA ILE A 3 -2.03 -1.00 5.31
C ILE A 3 -0.80 -0.39 4.63
N HIS A 4 0.37 -0.79 5.09
CA HIS A 4 1.68 -0.31 4.59
C HIS A 4 1.96 -0.76 3.15
N GLY A 5 2.93 -0.13 2.49
CA GLY A 5 3.42 -0.47 1.16
C GLY A 5 4.49 -1.57 1.15
N SER A 6 5.09 -1.76 -0.05
CA SER A 6 6.20 -2.71 -0.26
C SER A 6 7.36 -2.45 0.71
N TRP A 7 7.98 -3.52 1.19
CA TRP A 7 9.14 -3.52 2.10
C TRP A 7 8.92 -2.85 3.45
N HIS A 8 7.84 -2.06 3.60
CA HIS A 8 7.45 -1.41 4.85
C HIS A 8 6.69 -2.36 5.78
N ASN A 9 6.37 -1.85 6.96
CA ASN A 9 5.47 -2.46 7.93
C ASN A 9 4.81 -1.36 8.78
N ALA A 10 4.08 -1.70 9.83
CA ALA A 10 3.24 -0.74 10.57
C ALA A 10 3.97 0.50 11.10
N TRP A 11 5.29 0.46 11.27
CA TRP A 11 6.08 1.60 11.77
C TRP A 11 5.98 2.84 10.87
N ASN A 12 5.75 2.66 9.56
CA ASN A 12 5.72 3.80 8.64
C ASN A 12 4.62 4.80 8.94
N TRP A 13 3.61 4.40 9.69
CA TRP A 13 2.48 5.26 10.06
C TRP A 13 2.69 6.09 11.33
N HIS A 14 3.87 6.01 11.99
CA HIS A 14 4.10 6.57 13.31
C HIS A 14 3.87 8.09 13.42
N LYS A 15 4.06 8.86 12.34
CA LYS A 15 3.80 10.31 12.33
C LYS A 15 2.31 10.65 12.14
N VAL A 16 1.58 9.86 11.35
CA VAL A 16 0.17 10.14 11.06
C VAL A 16 -0.80 9.55 12.09
N VAL A 17 -0.44 8.46 12.75
CA VAL A 17 -1.30 7.83 13.77
C VAL A 17 -1.71 8.83 14.86
N PRO A 18 -0.81 9.55 15.51
CA PRO A 18 -1.20 10.52 16.55
C PRO A 18 -2.11 11.64 16.04
N LEU A 19 -1.92 12.06 14.79
CA LEU A 19 -2.73 13.13 14.18
C LEU A 19 -4.16 12.65 13.90
N ILE A 20 -4.31 11.45 13.39
CA ILE A 20 -5.61 10.83 13.13
C ILE A 20 -6.35 10.56 14.46
N GLU A 21 -5.63 10.11 15.50
CA GLU A 21 -6.20 9.89 16.82
C GLU A 21 -6.61 11.22 17.50
N ALA A 22 -5.81 12.27 17.34
CA ALA A 22 -6.15 13.60 17.81
C ALA A 22 -7.40 14.18 17.13
N ALA A 23 -7.69 13.75 15.89
CA ALA A 23 -8.91 14.07 15.15
C ALA A 23 -10.13 13.22 15.61
N GLY A 24 -9.99 12.37 16.64
CA GLY A 24 -11.06 11.58 17.23
C GLY A 24 -11.30 10.22 16.59
N HIS A 25 -10.40 9.76 15.74
CA HIS A 25 -10.50 8.44 15.09
C HIS A 25 -9.65 7.38 15.81
N ARG A 26 -10.14 6.16 15.86
CA ARG A 26 -9.35 5.01 16.29
C ARG A 26 -8.53 4.49 15.11
N VAL A 27 -7.22 4.32 15.28
CA VAL A 27 -6.32 3.85 14.26
C VAL A 27 -5.91 2.40 14.51
N ILE A 28 -5.84 1.62 13.43
CA ILE A 28 -5.34 0.25 13.43
C ILE A 28 -4.27 0.15 12.36
N CYS A 29 -3.05 -0.20 12.77
CA CYS A 29 -1.94 -0.52 11.86
C CYS A 29 -1.54 -1.97 12.09
N ILE A 30 -1.32 -2.71 11.02
CA ILE A 30 -0.89 -4.11 11.11
C ILE A 30 0.38 -4.32 10.32
N ASP A 31 1.19 -5.27 10.76
CA ASP A 31 2.21 -5.90 9.94
C ASP A 31 1.54 -7.01 9.12
N LEU A 32 1.77 -7.01 7.82
CA LEU A 32 1.27 -8.07 6.94
C LEU A 32 2.08 -9.35 7.13
N PRO A 33 1.54 -10.52 6.75
CA PRO A 33 2.27 -11.78 6.85
C PRO A 33 3.66 -11.73 6.22
N GLY A 34 4.66 -12.20 6.95
CA GLY A 34 6.07 -12.22 6.55
C GLY A 34 6.78 -10.86 6.59
N MET A 35 6.14 -9.81 7.14
CA MET A 35 6.70 -8.46 7.20
C MET A 35 6.71 -7.94 8.65
N GLY A 36 7.67 -7.08 8.95
CA GLY A 36 7.78 -6.49 10.29
C GLY A 36 7.93 -7.52 11.40
N ARG A 37 6.99 -7.53 12.34
CA ARG A 37 6.99 -8.47 13.48
C ARG A 37 6.27 -9.79 13.19
N ASP A 38 5.58 -9.90 12.07
CA ASP A 38 4.97 -11.17 11.66
C ASP A 38 6.07 -12.17 11.26
N LYS A 39 5.95 -13.41 11.75
CA LYS A 39 6.97 -14.46 11.58
C LYS A 39 6.59 -15.51 10.54
N THR A 40 5.56 -15.26 9.76
CA THR A 40 5.20 -16.14 8.64
C THR A 40 6.38 -16.24 7.66
N PRO A 41 6.84 -17.43 7.30
CA PRO A 41 7.90 -17.56 6.30
C PRO A 41 7.51 -16.87 4.99
N VAL A 42 8.34 -15.97 4.49
CA VAL A 42 8.01 -15.08 3.36
C VAL A 42 7.59 -15.87 2.11
N LYS A 43 8.24 -17.02 1.85
CA LYS A 43 7.89 -17.93 0.73
C LYS A 43 6.49 -18.54 0.81
N GLU A 44 5.87 -18.54 2.00
CA GLU A 44 4.53 -19.08 2.21
C GLU A 44 3.44 -18.01 2.08
N VAL A 45 3.84 -16.75 1.93
CA VAL A 45 2.90 -15.64 1.85
C VAL A 45 2.30 -15.57 0.45
N THR A 46 0.97 -15.52 0.40
CA THR A 46 0.19 -15.31 -0.82
C THR A 46 -0.71 -14.09 -0.65
N LEU A 47 -1.30 -13.59 -1.73
CA LEU A 47 -2.31 -12.53 -1.66
C LEU A 47 -3.45 -12.94 -0.71
N GLN A 48 -3.92 -14.19 -0.83
CA GLN A 48 -5.02 -14.71 -0.01
C GLN A 48 -4.67 -14.74 1.48
N LYS A 49 -3.45 -15.15 1.86
CA LYS A 49 -3.00 -15.12 3.27
C LYS A 49 -2.94 -13.68 3.81
N SER A 50 -2.45 -12.74 3.01
CA SER A 50 -2.38 -11.33 3.42
C SER A 50 -3.78 -10.72 3.56
N VAL A 51 -4.67 -11.00 2.62
CA VAL A 51 -6.07 -10.56 2.67
C VAL A 51 -6.82 -11.21 3.84
N ALA A 52 -6.57 -12.51 4.11
CA ALA A 52 -7.16 -13.20 5.26
C ALA A 52 -6.76 -12.53 6.59
N LYS A 53 -5.49 -12.11 6.73
CA LYS A 53 -5.03 -11.35 7.90
C LYS A 53 -5.74 -10.00 8.04
N ILE A 54 -5.93 -9.29 6.93
CA ILE A 54 -6.65 -8.02 6.91
C ILE A 54 -8.13 -8.24 7.32
N THR A 55 -8.81 -9.21 6.71
CA THR A 55 -10.22 -9.50 6.99
C THR A 55 -10.44 -10.01 8.42
N GLU A 56 -9.52 -10.81 8.97
CA GLU A 56 -9.54 -11.20 10.39
C GLU A 56 -9.60 -9.97 11.32
N VAL A 57 -8.74 -8.98 11.06
CA VAL A 57 -8.71 -7.76 11.87
C VAL A 57 -9.96 -6.90 11.65
N ILE A 58 -10.47 -6.83 10.42
CA ILE A 58 -11.73 -6.15 10.08
C ILE A 58 -12.91 -6.78 10.83
N ASP A 59 -12.99 -8.10 10.88
CA ASP A 59 -14.10 -8.84 11.52
C ASP A 59 -14.16 -8.58 13.04
N GLN A 60 -13.02 -8.30 13.66
CA GLN A 60 -12.94 -7.94 15.10
C GLN A 60 -13.45 -6.51 15.40
N GLN A 61 -13.71 -5.69 14.36
CA GLN A 61 -14.15 -4.31 14.59
C GLN A 61 -15.67 -4.22 14.72
N PRO A 62 -16.20 -3.42 15.68
CA PRO A 62 -17.64 -3.38 15.98
C PRO A 62 -18.48 -2.70 14.89
N GLY A 63 -17.87 -1.93 13.99
CA GLY A 63 -18.59 -1.16 12.98
C GLY A 63 -17.87 -1.15 11.62
N LYS A 64 -18.31 -0.24 10.76
CA LYS A 64 -17.63 0.02 9.49
C LYS A 64 -16.32 0.78 9.72
N LEU A 65 -15.38 0.63 8.81
CA LEU A 65 -14.08 1.28 8.85
C LEU A 65 -13.70 1.86 7.49
N ILE A 66 -12.81 2.83 7.54
CA ILE A 66 -12.08 3.31 6.37
C ILE A 66 -10.82 2.46 6.25
N LEU A 67 -10.63 1.82 5.10
CA LEU A 67 -9.45 1.01 4.81
C LEU A 67 -8.51 1.78 3.88
N VAL A 68 -7.30 2.06 4.33
CA VAL A 68 -6.28 2.83 3.60
C VAL A 68 -5.17 1.90 3.16
N GLY A 69 -4.82 1.94 1.89
CA GLY A 69 -3.68 1.19 1.35
C GLY A 69 -2.65 2.11 0.72
N HIS A 70 -1.38 1.83 1.01
CA HIS A 70 -0.26 2.53 0.40
C HIS A 70 0.41 1.66 -0.67
N SER A 71 0.80 2.30 -1.79
CA SER A 71 1.68 1.69 -2.79
C SER A 71 1.12 0.36 -3.34
N LYS A 72 1.95 -0.69 -3.47
CA LYS A 72 1.56 -2.02 -3.94
C LYS A 72 0.32 -2.55 -3.24
N ASN A 73 0.20 -2.34 -1.93
CA ASN A 73 -0.84 -2.99 -1.13
C ASN A 73 -2.24 -2.36 -1.26
N GLY A 74 -2.44 -1.42 -2.18
CA GLY A 74 -3.77 -1.07 -2.68
C GLY A 74 -4.55 -2.28 -3.21
N ILE A 75 -3.87 -3.27 -3.82
CA ILE A 75 -4.50 -4.53 -4.25
C ILE A 75 -5.10 -5.33 -3.09
N MET A 76 -4.44 -5.30 -1.92
CA MET A 76 -4.94 -5.99 -0.73
C MET A 76 -6.16 -5.28 -0.14
N VAL A 77 -6.20 -3.95 -0.23
CA VAL A 77 -7.36 -3.14 0.13
C VAL A 77 -8.55 -3.50 -0.75
N SER A 78 -8.36 -3.57 -2.08
CA SER A 78 -9.41 -3.96 -3.02
C SER A 78 -9.96 -5.35 -2.73
N GLN A 79 -9.08 -6.35 -2.58
CA GLN A 79 -9.49 -7.73 -2.36
C GLN A 79 -10.13 -7.95 -0.96
N ALA A 80 -9.64 -7.26 0.07
CA ALA A 80 -10.27 -7.33 1.40
C ALA A 80 -11.66 -6.69 1.40
N ALA A 81 -11.82 -5.59 0.67
CA ALA A 81 -13.10 -4.91 0.49
C ALA A 81 -14.12 -5.79 -0.27
N GLU A 82 -13.69 -6.54 -1.28
CA GLU A 82 -14.51 -7.54 -1.96
C GLU A 82 -15.08 -8.56 -0.98
N TYR A 83 -14.26 -9.04 -0.03
CA TYR A 83 -14.69 -10.07 0.91
C TYR A 83 -15.48 -9.52 2.11
N ARG A 84 -15.40 -8.21 2.40
CA ARG A 84 -16.08 -7.57 3.55
C ARG A 84 -16.73 -6.24 3.16
N PRO A 85 -17.55 -6.19 2.09
CA PRO A 85 -18.09 -4.92 1.59
C PRO A 85 -18.95 -4.19 2.63
N ASP A 86 -19.68 -4.92 3.47
CA ASP A 86 -20.57 -4.34 4.49
C ASP A 86 -19.82 -3.74 5.68
N LYS A 87 -18.53 -4.09 5.83
CA LYS A 87 -17.64 -3.53 6.85
C LYS A 87 -16.91 -2.27 6.38
N MET A 88 -17.05 -1.89 5.11
CA MET A 88 -16.36 -0.73 4.56
C MET A 88 -17.26 0.51 4.60
N GLU A 89 -16.72 1.61 5.17
CA GLU A 89 -17.26 2.95 4.99
C GLU A 89 -16.69 3.58 3.71
N ALA A 90 -15.39 3.44 3.51
CA ALA A 90 -14.68 3.92 2.34
C ALA A 90 -13.33 3.21 2.15
N LEU A 91 -12.79 3.28 0.94
CA LEU A 91 -11.43 2.87 0.60
C LEU A 91 -10.60 4.08 0.23
N VAL A 92 -9.36 4.14 0.71
CA VAL A 92 -8.41 5.21 0.38
C VAL A 92 -7.14 4.60 -0.20
N TYR A 93 -6.75 5.07 -1.37
CA TYR A 93 -5.56 4.66 -2.10
C TYR A 93 -4.53 5.79 -2.03
N LEU A 94 -3.50 5.62 -1.21
CA LEU A 94 -2.41 6.58 -1.06
C LEU A 94 -1.25 6.18 -1.98
N ALA A 95 -1.06 6.90 -3.09
CA ALA A 95 -0.06 6.56 -4.12
C ALA A 95 -0.06 5.05 -4.46
N ALA A 96 -1.25 4.44 -4.52
CA ALA A 96 -1.41 3.00 -4.43
C ALA A 96 -1.95 2.38 -5.72
N TYR A 97 -1.65 1.09 -5.90
CA TYR A 97 -2.16 0.32 -7.02
C TYR A 97 -3.67 0.04 -6.86
N LEU A 98 -4.45 0.75 -7.65
CA LEU A 98 -5.88 0.53 -7.86
C LEU A 98 -6.01 -0.24 -9.17
N VAL A 99 -6.21 -1.56 -9.06
CA VAL A 99 -6.14 -2.51 -10.18
C VAL A 99 -7.52 -3.15 -10.37
N PRO A 100 -8.03 -3.22 -11.62
CA PRO A 100 -9.34 -3.80 -11.91
C PRO A 100 -9.36 -5.32 -11.77
N ASP A 101 -10.58 -5.86 -11.79
CA ASP A 101 -10.85 -7.30 -11.79
C ASP A 101 -10.03 -8.05 -12.85
N GLY A 102 -9.62 -9.28 -12.52
CA GLY A 102 -8.88 -10.17 -13.40
C GLY A 102 -7.44 -9.73 -13.71
N LYS A 103 -6.94 -8.62 -13.15
CA LYS A 103 -5.58 -8.11 -13.36
C LYS A 103 -4.69 -8.34 -12.16
N THR A 104 -3.38 -8.25 -12.39
CA THR A 104 -2.35 -8.33 -11.34
C THR A 104 -1.67 -6.97 -11.14
N GLN A 105 -1.15 -6.74 -9.95
CA GLN A 105 -0.34 -5.54 -9.69
C GLN A 105 0.89 -5.50 -10.62
N ARG A 106 1.52 -6.65 -10.88
CA ARG A 106 2.70 -6.74 -11.73
C ARG A 106 2.43 -6.29 -13.17
N GLU A 107 1.26 -6.64 -13.75
CA GLU A 107 0.85 -6.18 -15.08
C GLU A 107 0.82 -4.64 -15.15
N TYR A 108 0.43 -3.98 -14.05
CA TYR A 108 0.39 -2.52 -13.95
C TYR A 108 1.76 -1.91 -13.69
N ALA A 109 2.55 -2.52 -12.81
CA ALA A 109 3.88 -2.04 -12.45
C ALA A 109 4.86 -2.04 -13.63
N VAL A 110 4.81 -3.05 -14.50
CA VAL A 110 5.70 -3.12 -15.67
C VAL A 110 5.41 -2.05 -16.72
N GLN A 111 4.21 -1.47 -16.71
CA GLN A 111 3.80 -0.38 -17.61
C GLN A 111 4.26 1.00 -17.10
N ASP A 112 4.69 1.11 -15.85
CA ASP A 112 5.21 2.36 -15.29
C ASP A 112 6.70 2.50 -15.64
N THR A 113 6.95 3.01 -16.84
CA THR A 113 8.33 3.15 -17.38
C THR A 113 9.08 4.32 -16.77
N GLY A 114 8.40 5.22 -16.05
CA GLY A 114 9.01 6.38 -15.36
C GLY A 114 9.46 6.08 -13.94
N GLY A 115 9.03 4.95 -13.36
CA GLY A 115 9.41 4.56 -12.00
C GLY A 115 10.89 4.17 -11.89
N VAL A 116 11.55 4.66 -10.84
CA VAL A 116 13.01 4.49 -10.67
C VAL A 116 13.41 3.24 -9.90
N LEU A 117 12.49 2.54 -9.23
CA LEU A 117 12.82 1.46 -8.31
C LEU A 117 13.29 0.18 -8.99
N LYS A 118 12.75 -0.13 -10.18
CA LYS A 118 12.92 -1.42 -10.84
C LYS A 118 14.37 -1.92 -10.95
N PRO A 119 15.37 -1.09 -11.31
CA PRO A 119 16.77 -1.54 -11.40
C PRO A 119 17.40 -1.91 -10.05
N TYR A 120 16.79 -1.49 -8.95
CA TYR A 120 17.31 -1.63 -7.59
C TYR A 120 16.56 -2.69 -6.76
N VAL A 121 15.57 -3.35 -7.36
CA VAL A 121 14.89 -4.48 -6.72
C VAL A 121 15.76 -5.72 -6.80
N ILE A 122 16.13 -6.26 -5.65
CA ILE A 122 16.95 -7.45 -5.50
C ILE A 122 16.03 -8.63 -5.22
N PHE A 123 16.05 -9.64 -6.08
CA PHE A 123 15.26 -10.87 -5.92
C PHE A 123 16.08 -11.95 -5.23
N ASP A 124 15.50 -12.58 -4.22
CA ASP A 124 16.03 -13.76 -3.54
C ASP A 124 15.19 -14.98 -3.92
N GLU A 125 15.76 -15.86 -4.73
CA GLU A 125 15.11 -17.08 -5.22
C GLU A 125 14.84 -18.07 -4.07
N SER A 126 15.71 -18.13 -3.07
CA SER A 126 15.59 -19.10 -1.96
C SER A 126 14.40 -18.83 -1.06
N THR A 127 14.07 -17.56 -0.88
CA THR A 127 12.95 -17.09 -0.05
C THR A 127 11.74 -16.62 -0.87
N GLN A 128 11.86 -16.56 -2.20
CA GLN A 128 10.83 -16.02 -3.09
C GLN A 128 10.38 -14.62 -2.65
N SER A 129 11.36 -13.78 -2.34
CA SER A 129 11.14 -12.42 -1.86
C SER A 129 11.97 -11.40 -2.61
N THR A 130 11.64 -10.14 -2.42
CA THR A 130 12.45 -9.01 -2.89
C THR A 130 12.88 -8.13 -1.73
N THR A 131 14.04 -7.52 -1.87
CA THR A 131 14.48 -6.36 -1.10
C THR A 131 14.77 -5.20 -2.07
N LEU A 132 14.92 -4.02 -1.54
CA LEU A 132 15.29 -2.84 -2.30
C LEU A 132 16.70 -2.40 -1.89
N ASP A 133 17.56 -2.10 -2.86
CA ASP A 133 18.90 -1.58 -2.58
C ASP A 133 18.79 -0.24 -1.85
N PRO A 134 19.43 -0.07 -0.68
CA PRO A 134 19.37 1.17 0.09
C PRO A 134 19.84 2.43 -0.65
N VAL A 135 20.64 2.28 -1.70
CA VAL A 135 21.12 3.40 -2.50
C VAL A 135 19.97 4.22 -3.13
N ILE A 136 18.83 3.57 -3.44
CA ILE A 136 17.69 4.23 -4.06
C ILE A 136 16.66 4.76 -3.07
N TYR A 137 16.79 4.50 -1.76
CA TYR A 137 15.77 4.86 -0.78
C TYR A 137 15.42 6.34 -0.81
N LYS A 138 16.43 7.22 -0.74
CA LYS A 138 16.22 8.68 -0.75
C LYS A 138 15.50 9.11 -2.02
N GLU A 139 16.00 8.71 -3.17
CA GLU A 139 15.45 9.14 -4.45
C GLU A 139 14.09 8.52 -4.77
N GLY A 140 13.92 7.24 -4.49
CA GLY A 140 12.77 6.47 -4.93
C GLY A 140 11.59 6.49 -3.98
N LEU A 141 11.85 6.52 -2.67
CA LEU A 141 10.81 6.40 -1.64
C LEU A 141 10.62 7.65 -0.80
N TYR A 142 11.71 8.40 -0.53
CA TYR A 142 11.76 9.42 0.51
C TYR A 142 12.37 10.75 0.03
N ALA A 143 12.14 11.13 -1.25
CA ALA A 143 12.85 12.24 -1.88
C ALA A 143 12.67 13.58 -1.14
N ASP A 144 11.49 13.82 -0.58
CA ASP A 144 11.13 15.02 0.19
C ASP A 144 11.12 14.79 1.72
N CYS A 145 11.59 13.64 2.18
CA CYS A 145 11.72 13.36 3.62
C CYS A 145 13.07 13.79 4.17
N GLU A 146 13.15 14.03 5.46
CA GLU A 146 14.41 14.28 6.17
C GLU A 146 15.32 13.03 6.14
N ASP A 147 16.62 13.23 6.30
CA ASP A 147 17.60 12.16 6.15
C ASP A 147 17.52 11.12 7.28
N ASP A 148 17.06 11.49 8.46
CA ASP A 148 16.80 10.56 9.57
C ASP A 148 15.76 9.50 9.23
N ILE A 149 14.75 9.85 8.40
CA ILE A 149 13.78 8.88 7.89
C ILE A 149 14.45 7.86 6.98
N VAL A 150 15.40 8.29 6.14
CA VAL A 150 16.16 7.37 5.28
C VAL A 150 17.02 6.42 6.11
N GLU A 151 17.70 6.95 7.14
CA GLU A 151 18.51 6.11 8.04
C GLU A 151 17.63 5.12 8.83
N MET A 152 16.46 5.56 9.31
CA MET A 152 15.50 4.67 9.95
C MET A 152 15.01 3.58 8.99
N ALA A 153 14.74 3.94 7.73
CA ALA A 153 14.31 2.99 6.71
C ALA A 153 15.37 1.91 6.42
N LYS A 154 16.66 2.26 6.43
CA LYS A 154 17.75 1.29 6.28
C LYS A 154 17.76 0.20 7.37
N LEU A 155 17.23 0.53 8.56
CA LEU A 155 17.15 -0.39 9.68
C LEU A 155 15.84 -1.21 9.69
N LEU A 156 14.76 -0.68 9.13
CA LEU A 156 13.41 -1.18 9.34
C LEU A 156 12.72 -1.75 8.10
N LEU A 157 13.19 -1.43 6.89
CA LEU A 157 12.67 -2.08 5.69
C LEU A 157 13.01 -3.56 5.70
N SER A 158 12.07 -4.38 5.26
CA SER A 158 12.18 -5.84 5.28
C SER A 158 11.97 -6.43 3.89
N SER A 159 12.27 -7.72 3.74
CA SER A 159 11.96 -8.44 2.52
C SER A 159 10.43 -8.50 2.29
N GLU A 160 10.03 -8.51 1.03
CA GLU A 160 8.64 -8.54 0.60
C GLU A 160 8.34 -9.80 -0.23
N PRO A 161 7.19 -10.47 0.00
CA PRO A 161 6.77 -11.63 -0.79
C PRO A 161 6.47 -11.25 -2.25
N VAL A 162 7.00 -12.00 -3.20
CA VAL A 162 6.76 -11.79 -4.65
C VAL A 162 5.35 -12.19 -5.05
N ASN A 163 4.82 -13.28 -4.48
CA ASN A 163 3.57 -13.91 -4.92
C ASN A 163 2.34 -13.01 -4.76
N THR A 164 2.38 -12.03 -3.85
CA THR A 164 1.24 -11.13 -3.62
C THR A 164 0.93 -10.25 -4.84
N GLY A 165 1.94 -9.79 -5.58
CA GLY A 165 1.77 -8.90 -6.74
C GLY A 165 1.50 -9.61 -8.06
N THR A 166 1.63 -10.94 -8.11
CA THR A 166 1.43 -11.76 -9.32
C THR A 166 0.08 -12.47 -9.35
N THR A 167 -0.67 -12.44 -8.27
CA THR A 167 -2.01 -13.03 -8.18
C THR A 167 -3.04 -12.06 -8.78
N ARG A 168 -3.97 -12.59 -9.58
CA ARG A 168 -5.08 -11.81 -10.14
C ARG A 168 -6.08 -11.45 -9.04
N LEU A 169 -6.62 -10.23 -9.12
CA LEU A 169 -7.74 -9.81 -8.27
C LEU A 169 -9.03 -10.44 -8.77
N GLU A 170 -9.92 -10.73 -7.84
CA GLU A 170 -11.28 -11.19 -8.07
C GLU A 170 -12.22 -10.16 -7.42
N LEU A 171 -12.76 -9.25 -8.23
CA LEU A 171 -13.56 -8.11 -7.77
C LEU A 171 -14.90 -8.08 -8.51
N THR A 172 -15.96 -7.70 -7.80
CA THR A 172 -17.30 -7.56 -8.37
C THR A 172 -17.84 -6.14 -8.19
N ASP A 173 -18.79 -5.75 -9.05
CA ASP A 173 -19.49 -4.47 -8.91
C ASP A 173 -20.39 -4.47 -7.68
N GLU A 174 -20.95 -5.62 -7.32
CA GLU A 174 -21.85 -5.81 -6.18
C GLU A 174 -21.17 -5.64 -4.84
N ASN A 175 -19.87 -5.96 -4.75
CA ASN A 175 -19.09 -5.89 -3.51
C ASN A 175 -18.11 -4.71 -3.54
N PHE A 176 -16.95 -4.89 -4.14
CA PHE A 176 -15.93 -3.85 -4.24
C PHE A 176 -16.45 -2.60 -4.98
N GLY A 177 -17.19 -2.80 -6.07
CA GLY A 177 -17.65 -1.73 -6.97
C GLY A 177 -18.53 -0.69 -6.28
N ARG A 178 -19.36 -1.10 -5.32
CA ARG A 178 -20.29 -0.20 -4.57
C ARG A 178 -19.66 0.65 -3.49
N ILE A 179 -18.39 0.36 -3.08
CA ILE A 179 -17.76 1.05 -1.96
C ILE A 179 -17.17 2.38 -2.45
N PRO A 180 -17.42 3.51 -1.76
CA PRO A 180 -16.80 4.79 -2.08
C PRO A 180 -15.27 4.68 -2.05
N ARG A 181 -14.62 5.11 -3.13
CA ARG A 181 -13.15 5.12 -3.27
C ARG A 181 -12.64 6.54 -3.34
N TYR A 182 -11.52 6.78 -2.67
CA TYR A 182 -10.78 8.02 -2.67
C TYR A 182 -9.34 7.74 -3.05
N TYR A 183 -8.73 8.64 -3.79
CA TYR A 183 -7.33 8.53 -4.16
C TYR A 183 -6.56 9.74 -3.64
N ILE A 184 -5.37 9.51 -3.08
CA ILE A 184 -4.42 10.54 -2.71
C ILE A 184 -3.21 10.37 -3.63
N GLU A 185 -3.12 11.27 -4.62
CA GLU A 185 -2.07 11.31 -5.62
C GLU A 185 -0.85 12.06 -5.07
N CYS A 186 0.32 11.46 -5.16
CA CYS A 186 1.60 12.08 -4.83
C CYS A 186 2.25 12.61 -6.11
N LEU A 187 2.31 13.95 -6.26
CA LEU A 187 2.68 14.61 -7.52
C LEU A 187 4.17 14.50 -7.88
N GLU A 188 5.03 14.21 -6.91
CA GLU A 188 6.47 14.06 -7.08
C GLU A 188 6.94 12.62 -6.86
N ASP A 189 5.99 11.65 -6.93
CA ASP A 189 6.26 10.23 -6.73
C ASP A 189 7.11 9.65 -7.86
N ARG A 190 8.20 8.99 -7.50
CA ARG A 190 9.13 8.32 -8.42
C ARG A 190 9.09 6.79 -8.31
N ALA A 191 8.34 6.25 -7.34
CA ALA A 191 8.12 4.82 -7.17
C ALA A 191 6.90 4.34 -7.99
N VAL A 192 5.76 5.03 -7.82
CA VAL A 192 4.55 4.88 -8.63
C VAL A 192 4.27 6.25 -9.25
N THR A 193 4.66 6.42 -10.50
CA THR A 193 4.65 7.77 -11.10
C THR A 193 3.26 8.41 -11.12
N PRO A 194 3.15 9.75 -11.06
CA PRO A 194 1.87 10.45 -11.19
C PRO A 194 1.08 10.01 -12.43
N TYR A 195 1.78 9.79 -13.55
CA TYR A 195 1.18 9.26 -14.76
C TYR A 195 0.50 7.90 -14.54
N LYS A 196 1.17 6.99 -13.78
CA LYS A 196 0.60 5.67 -13.49
C LYS A 196 -0.56 5.76 -12.50
N GLN A 197 -0.42 6.61 -11.48
CA GLN A 197 -1.49 6.89 -10.53
C GLN A 197 -2.74 7.40 -11.25
N GLN A 198 -2.60 8.40 -12.12
CA GLN A 198 -3.68 8.97 -12.92
C GLN A 198 -4.37 7.92 -13.80
N LYS A 199 -3.61 7.10 -14.50
CA LYS A 199 -4.19 6.01 -15.30
C LYS A 199 -5.06 5.08 -14.48
N MET A 200 -4.62 4.70 -13.27
CA MET A 200 -5.36 3.76 -12.42
C MET A 200 -6.68 4.36 -11.91
N TYR A 201 -6.68 5.58 -11.38
CA TYR A 201 -7.93 6.17 -10.89
C TYR A 201 -8.85 6.70 -12.01
N MET A 202 -8.35 6.87 -13.24
CA MET A 202 -9.20 7.12 -14.42
C MET A 202 -9.86 5.84 -14.94
N GLU A 203 -9.16 4.71 -14.86
CA GLU A 203 -9.68 3.39 -15.25
C GLU A 203 -10.72 2.87 -14.23
N LEU A 204 -10.46 3.06 -12.94
CA LEU A 204 -11.38 2.77 -11.84
C LEU A 204 -11.73 4.07 -11.10
N PRO A 205 -12.77 4.80 -11.53
CA PRO A 205 -13.08 6.11 -11.00
C PRO A 205 -13.26 6.14 -9.48
N CYS A 206 -12.66 7.15 -8.86
CA CYS A 206 -12.78 7.46 -7.44
C CYS A 206 -13.82 8.57 -7.24
N GLN A 207 -14.46 8.59 -6.07
CA GLN A 207 -15.41 9.65 -5.71
C GLN A 207 -14.71 11.01 -5.63
N LYS A 208 -13.46 11.00 -5.17
CA LYS A 208 -12.61 12.19 -5.16
C LYS A 208 -11.13 11.80 -5.23
N VAL A 209 -10.36 12.63 -5.91
CA VAL A 209 -8.89 12.58 -5.94
C VAL A 209 -8.37 13.80 -5.20
N TYR A 210 -7.49 13.57 -4.24
CA TYR A 210 -6.71 14.58 -3.55
C TYR A 210 -5.29 14.55 -4.11
N GLN A 211 -4.62 15.69 -4.14
CA GLN A 211 -3.27 15.81 -4.66
C GLN A 211 -2.36 16.37 -3.59
N LEU A 212 -1.26 15.68 -3.31
CA LEU A 212 -0.21 16.13 -2.41
C LEU A 212 1.06 16.42 -3.21
N LYS A 213 1.66 17.58 -2.96
CA LYS A 213 2.99 17.89 -3.49
C LYS A 213 4.04 17.16 -2.65
N SER A 214 4.16 15.87 -2.85
CA SER A 214 5.04 14.97 -2.08
C SER A 214 5.64 13.89 -2.94
N SER A 215 6.72 13.28 -2.46
CA SER A 215 7.26 12.03 -2.97
C SER A 215 6.37 10.83 -2.56
N HIS A 216 6.90 9.60 -2.69
CA HIS A 216 6.14 8.36 -2.45
C HIS A 216 5.66 8.15 -1.00
N SER A 217 6.27 8.83 -0.02
CA SER A 217 6.02 8.60 1.41
C SER A 217 5.50 9.83 2.16
N PRO A 218 4.32 10.38 1.78
CA PRO A 218 3.77 11.61 2.37
C PRO A 218 3.47 11.49 3.86
N PHE A 219 3.22 10.30 4.36
CA PHE A 219 3.05 10.04 5.80
C PHE A 219 4.29 10.39 6.65
N PHE A 220 5.45 10.62 6.02
CA PHE A 220 6.66 11.13 6.67
C PHE A 220 6.90 12.61 6.38
N SER A 221 6.72 13.04 5.14
CA SER A 221 7.08 14.39 4.68
C SER A 221 5.94 15.41 4.85
N ARG A 222 4.68 14.96 4.81
CA ARG A 222 3.45 15.78 4.86
C ARG A 222 2.39 15.21 5.80
N PRO A 223 2.75 14.76 7.03
CA PRO A 223 1.83 14.02 7.89
C PRO A 223 0.59 14.82 8.31
N GLU A 224 0.65 16.17 8.28
CA GLU A 224 -0.44 17.06 8.69
C GLU A 224 -1.42 17.39 7.55
N GLU A 225 -1.06 17.11 6.28
CA GLU A 225 -1.91 17.33 5.10
C GLU A 225 -2.79 16.11 4.79
#